data_f61fce0855901f14d6cf1d1852db0bed
#
_entry.id   f61fce0855901f14d6cf1d1852db0bed
#
_cell.length_a   1.000
_cell.length_b   1.000
_cell.length_c   1.000
_cell.angle_alpha   90.00
_cell.angle_beta   90.00
_cell.angle_gamma   90.00
#
_symmetry.space_group_name_H-M   'P 1'
#
loop_
_entity.id
_entity.type
_entity.pdbx_description
1 polymer ?
#
loop_
_entity_poly.entity_id
_entity_poly.type
_entity_poly.pdbx_seq_one_letter_code
_entity_poly.pdbx_strand_id
1 'polypeptide(L)'
;MVKKVALFCGVAVFGIFPLNVQGAGVKMGFVNTLEVLYGTEEGKHEIEVLNRFAASKQQEIEAQTAQLQKLTEQYQNQQRTLNPETRVEMERTLGDRQRRLKRLQEDVQFEYDQRRDALLGAMSEKIQKIIIDYAPKNGFGVIFMRDQGQSFVDPKMEVTQSIIKIYNEQHPVSGKSSEQ
;
A
#
# COMPACT_ATOMS: atom_id res chain seq x y z
N MET A 1 84.93 -37.46 41.74
CA MET A 1 83.56 -37.02 42.08
C MET A 1 83.04 -36.18 40.92
N VAL A 2 82.24 -36.76 40.08
CA VAL A 2 81.72 -36.07 38.89
C VAL A 2 80.26 -35.87 39.12
N LYS A 3 79.77 -34.57 39.25
CA LYS A 3 78.40 -34.22 39.39
C LYS A 3 77.78 -34.12 38.00
N LYS A 4 76.76 -34.94 37.69
CA LYS A 4 75.96 -34.89 36.50
C LYS A 4 74.93 -33.79 36.67
N VAL A 5 74.98 -32.76 35.79
CA VAL A 5 73.95 -31.74 35.65
C VAL A 5 72.99 -32.26 34.60
N ALA A 6 71.72 -32.48 34.99
CA ALA A 6 70.68 -32.83 34.08
C ALA A 6 70.04 -31.56 33.53
N LEU A 7 70.14 -31.37 32.23
CA LEU A 7 69.53 -30.25 31.49
C LEU A 7 68.06 -30.62 31.15
N PHE A 8 67.09 -29.96 31.80
CA PHE A 8 65.67 -30.16 31.55
C PHE A 8 65.22 -29.22 30.39
N CYS A 9 65.04 -29.79 29.21
CA CYS A 9 64.57 -29.09 28.07
C CYS A 9 63.03 -29.07 28.11
N GLY A 10 62.45 -27.93 28.58
CA GLY A 10 60.98 -27.71 28.60
C GLY A 10 60.52 -27.38 27.22
N VAL A 11 59.78 -28.28 26.55
CA VAL A 11 59.08 -28.03 25.33
C VAL A 11 57.74 -27.31 25.66
N ALA A 12 57.70 -26.00 25.45
CA ALA A 12 56.48 -25.24 25.53
C ALA A 12 55.62 -25.55 24.30
N VAL A 13 54.60 -26.38 24.47
CA VAL A 13 53.57 -26.61 23.45
C VAL A 13 52.67 -25.40 23.41
N PHE A 14 52.89 -24.50 22.43
CA PHE A 14 52.01 -23.40 22.10
C PHE A 14 50.74 -23.98 21.44
N GLY A 15 49.69 -24.15 22.22
CA GLY A 15 48.39 -24.57 21.73
C GLY A 15 47.83 -23.52 20.79
N ILE A 16 47.78 -23.78 19.47
CA ILE A 16 47.07 -22.98 18.49
C ILE A 16 45.58 -23.22 18.74
N PHE A 17 44.94 -22.34 19.52
CA PHE A 17 43.49 -22.29 19.58
C PHE A 17 42.98 -21.74 18.24
N PRO A 18 42.17 -22.48 17.48
CA PRO A 18 41.50 -21.92 16.30
C PRO A 18 40.54 -20.86 16.79
N LEU A 19 40.85 -19.60 16.54
CA LEU A 19 39.90 -18.50 16.61
C LEU A 19 38.80 -18.76 15.54
N ASN A 20 37.72 -19.40 15.95
CA ASN A 20 36.50 -19.41 15.15
C ASN A 20 35.95 -17.98 15.12
N VAL A 21 36.42 -17.17 14.20
CA VAL A 21 35.77 -15.92 13.83
C VAL A 21 34.53 -16.31 13.02
N GLN A 22 33.47 -16.69 13.72
CA GLN A 22 32.13 -16.67 13.12
C GLN A 22 31.79 -15.21 12.88
N GLY A 23 32.03 -14.75 11.68
CA GLY A 23 31.46 -13.47 11.20
C GLY A 23 29.96 -13.57 11.38
N ALA A 24 29.43 -12.92 12.40
CA ALA A 24 27.99 -12.78 12.58
C ALA A 24 27.45 -12.04 11.36
N GLY A 25 27.03 -12.81 10.36
CA GLY A 25 26.37 -12.24 9.19
C GLY A 25 25.18 -11.39 9.65
N VAL A 26 25.07 -10.16 9.14
CA VAL A 26 23.93 -9.29 9.44
C VAL A 26 22.66 -9.98 8.95
N LYS A 27 21.73 -10.25 9.87
CA LYS A 27 20.42 -10.83 9.50
C LYS A 27 19.64 -9.80 8.69
N MET A 28 19.29 -10.15 7.47
CA MET A 28 18.51 -9.32 6.55
C MET A 28 17.09 -9.83 6.43
N GLY A 29 16.14 -8.91 6.28
CA GLY A 29 14.73 -9.22 6.02
C GLY A 29 14.18 -8.43 4.84
N PHE A 30 13.06 -8.91 4.29
CA PHE A 30 12.32 -8.26 3.22
C PHE A 30 10.84 -8.18 3.61
N VAL A 31 10.22 -7.04 3.32
CA VAL A 31 8.79 -6.82 3.55
C VAL A 31 8.15 -6.26 2.29
N ASN A 32 7.03 -6.84 1.87
CA ASN A 32 6.19 -6.30 0.82
C ASN A 32 5.10 -5.42 1.44
N THR A 33 5.28 -4.11 1.39
CA THR A 33 4.36 -3.15 2.01
C THR A 33 2.97 -3.15 1.37
N LEU A 34 2.87 -3.40 0.07
CA LEU A 34 1.58 -3.55 -0.62
C LEU A 34 0.85 -4.81 -0.14
N GLU A 35 1.56 -5.92 0.01
CA GLU A 35 0.98 -7.14 0.55
C GLU A 35 0.52 -6.96 2.02
N VAL A 36 1.26 -6.18 2.82
CA VAL A 36 0.81 -5.80 4.16
C VAL A 36 -0.48 -5.01 4.07
N LEU A 37 -0.56 -4.00 3.20
CA LEU A 37 -1.76 -3.19 3.00
C LEU A 37 -2.97 -4.06 2.67
N TYR A 38 -2.87 -4.93 1.64
CA TYR A 38 -3.98 -5.79 1.20
C TYR A 38 -4.26 -6.97 2.15
N GLY A 39 -3.28 -7.36 2.96
CA GLY A 39 -3.38 -8.50 3.88
C GLY A 39 -3.96 -8.15 5.25
N THR A 40 -3.88 -6.88 5.68
CA THR A 40 -4.40 -6.44 6.97
C THR A 40 -5.92 -6.25 6.94
N GLU A 41 -6.58 -6.40 8.10
CA GLU A 41 -8.03 -6.21 8.20
C GLU A 41 -8.42 -4.72 7.97
N GLU A 42 -7.64 -3.78 8.51
CA GLU A 42 -7.84 -2.35 8.27
C GLU A 42 -7.69 -2.03 6.77
N GLY A 43 -6.64 -2.53 6.12
CA GLY A 43 -6.41 -2.29 4.70
C GLY A 43 -7.54 -2.82 3.82
N LYS A 44 -8.03 -4.04 4.08
CA LYS A 44 -9.19 -4.60 3.38
C LYS A 44 -10.44 -3.74 3.56
N HIS A 45 -10.72 -3.31 4.80
CA HIS A 45 -11.86 -2.47 5.11
C HIS A 45 -11.80 -1.13 4.37
N GLU A 46 -10.67 -0.44 4.44
CA GLU A 46 -10.49 0.87 3.82
C GLU A 46 -10.54 0.80 2.27
N ILE A 47 -9.97 -0.26 1.69
CA ILE A 47 -10.08 -0.52 0.25
C ILE A 47 -11.55 -0.75 -0.16
N GLU A 48 -12.31 -1.47 0.66
CA GLU A 48 -13.74 -1.66 0.40
C GLU A 48 -14.52 -0.34 0.48
N VAL A 49 -14.21 0.52 1.45
CA VAL A 49 -14.80 1.87 1.54
C VAL A 49 -14.47 2.70 0.29
N LEU A 50 -13.23 2.67 -0.15
CA LEU A 50 -12.79 3.37 -1.36
C LEU A 50 -13.49 2.84 -2.62
N ASN A 51 -13.64 1.53 -2.74
CA ASN A 51 -14.34 0.90 -3.86
C ASN A 51 -15.84 1.24 -3.87
N ARG A 52 -16.49 1.28 -2.69
CA ARG A 52 -17.90 1.71 -2.58
C ARG A 52 -18.08 3.17 -2.98
N PHE A 53 -17.16 4.04 -2.58
CA PHE A 53 -17.15 5.43 -3.04
C PHE A 53 -17.06 5.51 -4.57
N ALA A 54 -16.06 4.82 -5.17
CA ALA A 54 -15.88 4.81 -6.62
C ALA A 54 -17.12 4.28 -7.36
N ALA A 55 -17.72 3.17 -6.88
CA ALA A 55 -18.93 2.60 -7.48
C ALA A 55 -20.13 3.56 -7.42
N SER A 56 -20.35 4.21 -6.27
CA SER A 56 -21.43 5.21 -6.11
C SER A 56 -21.24 6.39 -7.06
N LYS A 57 -20.02 6.90 -7.20
CA LYS A 57 -19.72 8.01 -8.09
C LYS A 57 -19.82 7.64 -9.58
N GLN A 58 -19.42 6.42 -9.90
CA GLN A 58 -19.60 5.88 -11.25
C GLN A 58 -21.09 5.82 -11.66
N GLN A 59 -21.95 5.37 -10.75
CA GLN A 59 -23.41 5.38 -10.99
C GLN A 59 -23.96 6.79 -11.21
N GLU A 60 -23.48 7.78 -10.44
CA GLU A 60 -23.86 9.18 -10.62
C GLU A 60 -23.44 9.69 -12.00
N ILE A 61 -22.22 9.43 -12.44
CA ILE A 61 -21.68 9.80 -13.75
C ILE A 61 -22.50 9.13 -14.88
N GLU A 62 -22.82 7.85 -14.75
CA GLU A 62 -23.63 7.11 -15.73
C GLU A 62 -25.03 7.69 -15.85
N ALA A 63 -25.67 8.01 -14.73
CA ALA A 63 -26.99 8.64 -14.73
C ALA A 63 -26.98 10.02 -15.42
N GLN A 64 -25.97 10.86 -15.14
CA GLN A 64 -25.81 12.16 -15.80
C GLN A 64 -25.51 12.02 -17.29
N THR A 65 -24.70 11.02 -17.66
CA THR A 65 -24.39 10.71 -19.06
C THR A 65 -25.65 10.30 -19.83
N ALA A 66 -26.45 9.40 -19.26
CA ALA A 66 -27.70 8.96 -19.88
C ALA A 66 -28.72 10.12 -20.07
N GLN A 67 -28.80 11.02 -19.06
CA GLN A 67 -29.64 12.21 -19.18
C GLN A 67 -29.17 13.15 -20.29
N LEU A 68 -27.85 13.36 -20.40
CA LEU A 68 -27.24 14.18 -21.45
C LEU A 68 -27.48 13.58 -22.84
N GLN A 69 -27.32 12.26 -22.98
CA GLN A 69 -27.60 11.55 -24.24
C GLN A 69 -29.06 11.73 -24.67
N LYS A 70 -30.02 11.51 -23.76
CA LYS A 70 -31.45 11.70 -24.02
C LYS A 70 -31.78 13.12 -24.48
N LEU A 71 -31.21 14.12 -23.80
CA LEU A 71 -31.42 15.53 -24.18
C LEU A 71 -30.81 15.84 -25.56
N THR A 72 -29.64 15.26 -25.85
CA THR A 72 -28.98 15.40 -27.15
C THR A 72 -29.83 14.80 -28.27
N GLU A 73 -30.37 13.60 -28.08
CA GLU A 73 -31.28 12.95 -29.03
C GLU A 73 -32.55 13.77 -29.25
N GLN A 74 -33.16 14.29 -28.18
CA GLN A 74 -34.33 15.17 -28.28
C GLN A 74 -34.03 16.42 -29.10
N TYR A 75 -32.91 17.08 -28.85
CA TYR A 75 -32.48 18.23 -29.62
C TYR A 75 -32.28 17.90 -31.10
N GLN A 76 -31.54 16.82 -31.42
CA GLN A 76 -31.30 16.39 -32.81
C GLN A 76 -32.57 16.10 -33.57
N ASN A 77 -33.55 15.48 -32.92
CA ASN A 77 -34.84 15.14 -33.56
C ASN A 77 -35.75 16.36 -33.78
N GLN A 78 -35.65 17.39 -32.92
CA GLN A 78 -36.57 18.52 -32.92
C GLN A 78 -35.95 19.82 -33.44
N GLN A 79 -34.62 19.91 -33.62
CA GLN A 79 -33.91 21.16 -33.95
C GLN A 79 -34.48 21.91 -35.20
N ARG A 80 -35.06 21.16 -36.14
CA ARG A 80 -35.63 21.74 -37.37
C ARG A 80 -37.03 22.36 -37.17
N THR A 81 -37.73 21.94 -36.14
CA THR A 81 -39.12 22.37 -35.84
C THR A 81 -39.20 23.35 -34.67
N LEU A 82 -38.11 23.47 -33.89
CA LEU A 82 -38.04 24.42 -32.78
C LEU A 82 -37.99 25.87 -33.28
N ASN A 83 -38.63 26.77 -32.54
CA ASN A 83 -38.42 28.19 -32.75
C ASN A 83 -36.98 28.59 -32.34
N PRO A 84 -36.47 29.74 -32.86
CA PRO A 84 -35.08 30.14 -32.62
C PRO A 84 -34.70 30.28 -31.13
N GLU A 85 -35.61 30.80 -30.29
CA GLU A 85 -35.37 31.01 -28.87
C GLU A 85 -35.19 29.67 -28.12
N THR A 86 -36.12 28.74 -28.30
CA THR A 86 -36.06 27.41 -27.68
C THR A 86 -34.85 26.65 -28.14
N ARG A 87 -34.43 26.78 -29.39
CA ARG A 87 -33.21 26.14 -29.91
C ARG A 87 -31.98 26.65 -29.18
N VAL A 88 -31.81 27.97 -29.05
CA VAL A 88 -30.68 28.57 -28.32
C VAL A 88 -30.66 28.15 -26.85
N GLU A 89 -31.82 28.08 -26.21
CA GLU A 89 -31.94 27.64 -24.83
C GLU A 89 -31.53 26.17 -24.65
N MET A 90 -31.97 25.28 -25.56
CA MET A 90 -31.55 23.86 -25.54
C MET A 90 -30.05 23.70 -25.78
N GLU A 91 -29.47 24.42 -26.72
CA GLU A 91 -28.02 24.42 -26.98
C GLU A 91 -27.24 24.86 -25.74
N ARG A 92 -27.69 25.94 -25.09
CA ARG A 92 -27.09 26.41 -23.83
C ARG A 92 -27.18 25.34 -22.74
N THR A 93 -28.35 24.73 -22.57
CA THR A 93 -28.59 23.68 -21.58
C THR A 93 -27.69 22.46 -21.82
N LEU A 94 -27.54 22.02 -23.07
CA LEU A 94 -26.63 20.93 -23.46
C LEU A 94 -25.19 21.27 -23.10
N GLY A 95 -24.74 22.47 -23.48
CA GLY A 95 -23.40 22.92 -23.16
C GLY A 95 -23.13 23.00 -21.64
N ASP A 96 -24.12 23.47 -20.86
CA ASP A 96 -23.99 23.51 -19.39
C ASP A 96 -23.93 22.13 -18.78
N ARG A 97 -24.77 21.19 -19.26
CA ARG A 97 -24.73 19.79 -18.76
C ARG A 97 -23.44 19.08 -19.12
N GLN A 98 -22.91 19.28 -20.34
CA GLN A 98 -21.60 18.75 -20.74
C GLN A 98 -20.48 19.25 -19.83
N ARG A 99 -20.45 20.56 -19.54
CA ARG A 99 -19.46 21.16 -18.64
C ARG A 99 -19.58 20.64 -17.21
N ARG A 100 -20.80 20.45 -16.71
CA ARG A 100 -21.05 19.88 -15.37
C ARG A 100 -20.59 18.42 -15.29
N LEU A 101 -20.92 17.61 -16.30
CA LEU A 101 -20.50 16.20 -16.34
C LEU A 101 -18.97 16.08 -16.37
N LYS A 102 -18.29 16.89 -17.18
CA LYS A 102 -16.84 16.91 -17.23
C LYS A 102 -16.24 17.26 -15.86
N ARG A 103 -16.74 18.33 -15.21
CA ARG A 103 -16.29 18.69 -13.87
C ARG A 103 -16.54 17.59 -12.86
N LEU A 104 -17.71 16.97 -12.87
CA LEU A 104 -18.01 15.84 -11.97
C LEU A 104 -16.98 14.69 -12.13
N GLN A 105 -16.62 14.36 -13.36
CA GLN A 105 -15.61 13.34 -13.63
C GLN A 105 -14.23 13.73 -13.08
N GLU A 106 -13.81 14.97 -13.29
CA GLU A 106 -12.55 15.52 -12.79
C GLU A 106 -12.52 15.55 -11.24
N ASP A 107 -13.61 16.04 -10.62
CA ASP A 107 -13.74 16.13 -9.17
C ASP A 107 -13.73 14.74 -8.51
N VAL A 108 -14.43 13.77 -9.11
CA VAL A 108 -14.48 12.38 -8.62
C VAL A 108 -13.10 11.73 -8.69
N GLN A 109 -12.38 11.92 -9.80
CA GLN A 109 -11.01 11.38 -9.93
C GLN A 109 -10.08 11.99 -8.88
N PHE A 110 -10.14 13.31 -8.71
CA PHE A 110 -9.33 14.01 -7.72
C PHE A 110 -9.65 13.54 -6.29
N GLU A 111 -10.92 13.42 -5.93
CA GLU A 111 -11.32 12.95 -4.60
C GLU A 111 -10.90 11.49 -4.36
N TYR A 112 -11.01 10.63 -5.37
CA TYR A 112 -10.55 9.25 -5.30
C TYR A 112 -9.04 9.19 -5.04
N ASP A 113 -8.25 9.94 -5.79
CA ASP A 113 -6.80 9.98 -5.62
C ASP A 113 -6.40 10.52 -4.24
N GLN A 114 -7.05 11.57 -3.76
CA GLN A 114 -6.82 12.08 -2.39
C GLN A 114 -7.12 11.05 -1.31
N ARG A 115 -8.25 10.35 -1.42
CA ARG A 115 -8.63 9.30 -0.45
C ARG A 115 -7.64 8.14 -0.46
N ARG A 116 -7.25 7.70 -1.65
CA ARG A 116 -6.25 6.63 -1.83
C ARG A 116 -4.91 7.04 -1.22
N ASP A 117 -4.43 8.23 -1.52
CA ASP A 117 -3.12 8.71 -1.04
C ASP A 117 -3.12 8.92 0.48
N ALA A 118 -4.22 9.40 1.05
CA ALA A 118 -4.39 9.50 2.50
C ALA A 118 -4.37 8.12 3.18
N LEU A 119 -5.06 7.13 2.60
CA LEU A 119 -5.04 5.75 3.07
C LEU A 119 -3.63 5.16 3.05
N LEU A 120 -2.96 5.27 1.89
CA LEU A 120 -1.60 4.75 1.71
C LEU A 120 -0.62 5.42 2.68
N GLY A 121 -0.71 6.73 2.88
CA GLY A 121 0.12 7.48 3.82
C GLY A 121 -0.07 7.01 5.25
N ALA A 122 -1.32 6.99 5.73
CA ALA A 122 -1.64 6.59 7.10
C ALA A 122 -1.21 5.15 7.43
N MET A 123 -1.44 4.22 6.49
CA MET A 123 -1.02 2.84 6.68
C MET A 123 0.50 2.66 6.60
N SER A 124 1.16 3.39 5.70
CA SER A 124 2.62 3.35 5.55
C SER A 124 3.33 3.76 6.83
N GLU A 125 2.86 4.82 7.49
CA GLU A 125 3.39 5.26 8.80
C GLU A 125 3.26 4.19 9.88
N LYS A 126 2.09 3.55 9.98
CA LYS A 126 1.85 2.44 10.93
C LYS A 126 2.75 1.25 10.64
N ILE A 127 2.84 0.83 9.37
CA ILE A 127 3.68 -0.28 8.92
C ILE A 127 5.15 0.01 9.24
N GLN A 128 5.63 1.21 8.93
CA GLN A 128 7.01 1.62 9.21
C GLN A 128 7.32 1.55 10.71
N LYS A 129 6.42 2.02 11.56
CA LYS A 129 6.57 1.94 13.02
C LYS A 129 6.70 0.50 13.50
N ILE A 130 5.84 -0.39 12.98
CA ILE A 130 5.88 -1.82 13.31
C ILE A 130 7.21 -2.44 12.88
N ILE A 131 7.72 -2.11 11.68
CA ILE A 131 9.00 -2.63 11.17
C ILE A 131 10.16 -2.16 12.05
N ILE A 132 10.19 -0.89 12.46
CA ILE A 132 11.22 -0.32 13.33
C ILE A 132 11.24 -1.03 14.69
N ASP A 133 10.07 -1.34 15.24
CA ASP A 133 9.96 -2.05 16.53
C ASP A 133 10.26 -3.55 16.40
N TYR A 134 9.92 -4.15 15.28
CA TYR A 134 10.10 -5.58 15.01
C TYR A 134 11.56 -5.97 14.75
N ALA A 135 12.27 -5.16 13.96
CA ALA A 135 13.61 -5.49 13.47
C ALA A 135 14.59 -5.81 14.61
N PRO A 136 14.83 -4.93 15.61
CA PRO A 136 15.80 -5.20 16.67
C PRO A 136 15.35 -6.35 17.58
N LYS A 137 14.04 -6.49 17.85
CA LYS A 137 13.51 -7.57 18.69
C LYS A 137 13.73 -8.97 18.08
N ASN A 138 13.88 -9.04 16.76
CA ASN A 138 14.08 -10.30 16.03
C ASN A 138 15.50 -10.44 15.47
N GLY A 139 16.43 -9.57 15.87
CA GLY A 139 17.85 -9.63 15.51
C GLY A 139 18.13 -9.26 14.05
N PHE A 140 17.23 -8.54 13.39
CA PHE A 140 17.48 -8.02 12.05
C PHE A 140 18.38 -6.77 12.13
N GLY A 141 19.45 -6.76 11.33
CA GLY A 141 20.28 -5.58 11.12
C GLY A 141 19.72 -4.66 10.06
N VAL A 142 18.95 -5.21 9.10
CA VAL A 142 18.28 -4.43 8.05
C VAL A 142 17.03 -5.16 7.58
N ILE A 143 15.97 -4.39 7.27
CA ILE A 143 14.78 -4.88 6.56
C ILE A 143 14.58 -3.99 5.35
N PHE A 144 14.58 -4.61 4.17
CA PHE A 144 14.34 -3.94 2.90
C PHE A 144 12.85 -3.95 2.53
N MET A 145 12.34 -2.84 2.05
CA MET A 145 11.04 -2.85 1.40
C MET A 145 11.18 -3.52 0.03
N ARG A 146 10.38 -4.55 -0.19
CA ARG A 146 10.32 -5.25 -1.46
C ARG A 146 9.42 -4.47 -2.41
N ASP A 147 9.98 -4.06 -3.52
CA ASP A 147 9.24 -3.54 -4.67
C ASP A 147 9.18 -4.61 -5.79
N GLN A 148 8.66 -4.23 -6.95
CA GLN A 148 8.55 -5.14 -8.10
C GLN A 148 9.90 -5.45 -8.78
N GLY A 149 11.00 -4.88 -8.29
CA GLY A 149 12.34 -5.04 -8.88
C GLY A 149 13.10 -6.30 -8.44
N GLN A 150 12.67 -6.96 -7.36
CA GLN A 150 13.34 -8.18 -6.89
C GLN A 150 12.76 -9.43 -7.56
N SER A 151 13.59 -10.12 -8.34
CA SER A 151 13.22 -11.37 -9.02
C SER A 151 13.07 -12.56 -8.07
N PHE A 152 13.81 -12.55 -6.95
CA PHE A 152 13.79 -13.63 -5.96
C PHE A 152 14.17 -13.12 -4.56
N VAL A 153 13.44 -13.59 -3.57
CA VAL A 153 13.77 -13.46 -2.13
C VAL A 153 13.56 -14.81 -1.49
N ASP A 154 14.56 -15.29 -0.74
CA ASP A 154 14.41 -16.53 0.04
C ASP A 154 13.23 -16.37 1.03
N PRO A 155 12.26 -17.30 1.04
CA PRO A 155 11.13 -17.26 1.96
C PRO A 155 11.51 -17.10 3.44
N LYS A 156 12.70 -17.54 3.83
CA LYS A 156 13.22 -17.37 5.20
C LYS A 156 13.58 -15.92 5.54
N MET A 157 13.79 -15.08 4.53
CA MET A 157 14.07 -13.66 4.70
C MET A 157 12.79 -12.81 4.63
N GLU A 158 11.66 -13.40 4.22
CA GLU A 158 10.40 -12.69 4.07
C GLU A 158 9.72 -12.50 5.44
N VAL A 159 9.44 -11.26 5.81
CA VAL A 159 8.81 -10.93 7.11
C VAL A 159 7.39 -10.38 6.95
N THR A 160 6.87 -10.26 5.75
CA THR A 160 5.57 -9.65 5.42
C THR A 160 4.44 -10.21 6.28
N GLN A 161 4.32 -11.55 6.38
CA GLN A 161 3.25 -12.19 7.16
C GLN A 161 3.36 -11.90 8.66
N SER A 162 4.59 -11.78 9.18
CA SER A 162 4.83 -11.40 10.57
C SER A 162 4.37 -9.96 10.83
N ILE A 163 4.64 -9.05 9.90
CA ILE A 163 4.20 -7.65 9.99
C ILE A 163 2.68 -7.55 9.90
N ILE A 164 2.02 -8.28 8.98
CA ILE A 164 0.54 -8.34 8.89
C ILE A 164 -0.07 -8.79 10.21
N LYS A 165 0.46 -9.85 10.80
CA LYS A 165 -0.04 -10.38 12.08
C LYS A 165 0.05 -9.33 13.18
N ILE A 166 1.23 -8.72 13.36
CA ILE A 166 1.46 -7.67 14.38
C ILE A 166 0.56 -6.46 14.11
N TYR A 167 0.40 -6.07 12.85
CA TYR A 167 -0.48 -4.98 12.48
C TYR A 167 -1.92 -5.23 12.94
N ASN A 168 -2.49 -6.40 12.64
CA ASN A 168 -3.86 -6.76 13.02
C ASN A 168 -4.04 -6.85 14.54
N GLU A 169 -2.99 -7.26 15.28
CA GLU A 169 -2.99 -7.27 16.75
C GLU A 169 -2.98 -5.86 17.34
N GLN A 170 -2.26 -4.92 16.73
CA GLN A 170 -2.13 -3.54 17.22
C GLN A 170 -3.25 -2.62 16.73
N HIS A 171 -3.84 -2.91 15.58
CA HIS A 171 -4.87 -2.12 14.92
C HIS A 171 -6.09 -3.00 14.55
N PRO A 172 -6.79 -3.55 15.56
CA PRO A 172 -7.99 -4.33 15.29
C PRO A 172 -9.06 -3.42 14.68
N VAL A 173 -9.63 -3.83 13.56
CA VAL A 173 -10.83 -3.19 13.01
C VAL A 173 -11.95 -3.49 13.98
N SER A 174 -12.45 -2.48 14.66
CA SER A 174 -13.62 -2.61 15.52
C SER A 174 -14.81 -3.00 14.66
N GLY A 175 -14.99 -4.29 14.46
CA GLY A 175 -16.14 -4.86 13.77
C GLY A 175 -17.40 -4.64 14.58
N LYS A 176 -17.89 -3.42 14.62
CA LYS A 176 -19.27 -3.03 14.96
C LYS A 176 -19.39 -1.53 14.70
N SER A 177 -19.40 -1.14 13.44
CA SER A 177 -20.03 0.11 13.07
C SER A 177 -21.45 -0.25 12.69
N SER A 178 -22.30 -0.23 13.72
CA SER A 178 -23.65 0.31 13.72
C SER A 178 -24.40 0.23 12.37
N GLU A 179 -25.10 -0.90 12.15
CA GLU A 179 -26.48 -0.80 11.73
C GLU A 179 -27.22 0.09 12.75
N GLN A 180 -27.41 1.34 12.39
CA GLN A 180 -28.49 2.23 12.83
C GLN A 180 -28.82 3.21 11.73
#